data_060ea3360e3511d66e88fd8aaafef6f1
#
_entry.id   060ea3360e3511d66e88fd8aaafef6f1
#
_cell.length_a   1.000
_cell.length_b   1.000
_cell.length_c   1.000
_cell.angle_alpha   90.00
_cell.angle_beta   90.00
_cell.angle_gamma   90.00
#
_symmetry.space_group_name_H-M   'P 1'
#
loop_
_entity.id
_entity.type
_entity.pdbx_description
1 polymer ?
#
loop_
_entity_poly.entity_id
_entity_poly.type
_entity_poly.pdbx_seq_one_letter_code
_entity_poly.pdbx_strand_id
1 'polypeptide(L)'
;TYTSADKSVSINLPDATWANKTDETDTISFESPDNGNILILHGQGEETMAATVIPSTQDMAVSLDQADGDKVQGTDFEIQDYKAEDVNGIGVYSYVTKMLNTEKSDGALYVVHKVFANASEYYSIEASVKKEEALASVKSAVDSFKILGNSSLKEAAPGTAAPAGNTENKDAAGADATGNDAAAN
;
A
#
# COMPACT_ATOMS: atom_id res chain seq x y z
N THR A 1 -4.35 9.34 6.23
CA THR A 1 -3.43 8.85 5.19
C THR A 1 -2.02 8.80 5.73
N TYR A 2 -1.37 7.68 5.54
CA TYR A 2 0.07 7.52 5.77
C TYR A 2 0.81 7.70 4.45
N THR A 3 1.96 8.35 4.49
CA THR A 3 2.89 8.45 3.36
C THR A 3 4.26 7.97 3.84
N SER A 4 4.90 7.09 3.07
CA SER A 4 6.23 6.57 3.41
C SER A 4 7.28 7.69 3.55
N ALA A 5 8.31 7.46 4.35
CA ALA A 5 9.35 8.45 4.63
C ALA A 5 10.06 8.91 3.34
N ASP A 6 10.27 8.00 2.40
CA ASP A 6 10.85 8.27 1.07
C ASP A 6 9.83 8.85 0.07
N LYS A 7 8.57 9.02 0.48
CA LYS A 7 7.45 9.51 -0.35
C LYS A 7 7.17 8.68 -1.61
N SER A 8 7.50 7.40 -1.58
CA SER A 8 7.26 6.48 -2.69
C SER A 8 5.83 5.98 -2.76
N VAL A 9 5.18 5.80 -1.63
CA VAL A 9 3.81 5.26 -1.54
C VAL A 9 2.96 5.93 -0.46
N SER A 10 1.65 5.75 -0.54
CA SER A 10 0.71 6.12 0.51
C SER A 10 -0.40 5.08 0.68
N ILE A 11 -0.97 5.05 1.88
CA ILE A 11 -2.10 4.19 2.23
C ILE A 11 -2.97 4.89 3.28
N ASN A 12 -4.28 4.69 3.22
CA ASN A 12 -5.21 5.14 4.26
C ASN A 12 -5.37 4.03 5.30
N LEU A 13 -4.79 4.21 6.48
CA LEU A 13 -4.94 3.24 7.55
C LEU A 13 -6.40 3.17 8.01
N PRO A 14 -6.89 2.00 8.46
CA PRO A 14 -8.30 1.83 8.83
C PRO A 14 -8.78 2.77 9.94
N ASP A 15 -7.96 2.98 10.96
CA ASP A 15 -8.25 3.87 12.10
C ASP A 15 -6.96 4.28 12.82
N ALA A 16 -7.09 5.04 13.91
CA ALA A 16 -5.98 5.57 14.69
C ALA A 16 -5.23 4.52 15.54
N THR A 17 -5.74 3.29 15.65
CA THR A 17 -5.07 2.20 16.40
C THR A 17 -3.93 1.56 15.62
N TRP A 18 -3.85 1.81 14.33
CA TRP A 18 -2.81 1.29 13.45
C TRP A 18 -1.55 2.13 13.53
N ALA A 19 -0.47 1.55 14.02
CA ALA A 19 0.81 2.22 14.17
C ALA A 19 1.84 1.69 13.16
N ASN A 20 2.60 2.58 12.54
CA ASN A 20 3.73 2.20 11.71
C ASN A 20 4.81 1.56 12.58
N LYS A 21 5.35 0.43 12.12
CA LYS A 21 6.42 -0.33 12.79
C LYS A 21 7.72 -0.30 11.99
N THR A 22 7.62 -0.36 10.67
CA THR A 22 8.75 -0.34 9.75
C THR A 22 8.42 0.60 8.60
N ASP A 23 9.38 1.40 8.19
CA ASP A 23 9.28 2.28 7.02
C ASP A 23 10.64 2.31 6.32
N GLU A 24 10.88 1.27 5.53
CA GLU A 24 12.07 1.09 4.71
C GLU A 24 11.69 1.02 3.24
N THR A 25 12.64 1.19 2.33
CA THR A 25 12.38 1.25 0.89
C THR A 25 11.70 -0.01 0.33
N ASP A 26 12.01 -1.17 0.90
CA ASP A 26 11.48 -2.47 0.46
C ASP A 26 10.42 -3.05 1.41
N THR A 27 10.23 -2.48 2.59
CA THR A 27 9.35 -3.01 3.62
C THR A 27 8.70 -1.90 4.43
N ILE A 28 7.38 -1.84 4.42
CA ILE A 28 6.59 -0.95 5.28
C ILE A 28 5.58 -1.81 6.04
N SER A 29 5.50 -1.63 7.34
CA SER A 29 4.55 -2.40 8.14
C SER A 29 3.78 -1.55 9.15
N PHE A 30 2.57 -2.00 9.44
CA PHE A 30 1.67 -1.42 10.43
C PHE A 30 1.09 -2.53 11.29
N GLU A 31 0.81 -2.18 12.51
CA GLU A 31 0.17 -3.09 13.47
C GLU A 31 -0.93 -2.37 14.24
N SER A 32 -2.05 -3.06 14.39
CA SER A 32 -3.08 -2.75 15.36
C SER A 32 -3.24 -3.98 16.26
N PRO A 33 -2.90 -3.91 17.56
CA PRO A 33 -2.81 -5.10 18.43
C PRO A 33 -4.07 -5.97 18.44
N ASP A 34 -5.22 -5.32 18.34
CA ASP A 34 -6.52 -6.01 18.39
C ASP A 34 -7.08 -6.38 17.01
N ASN A 35 -6.62 -5.72 15.94
CA ASN A 35 -7.26 -5.84 14.62
C ASN A 35 -6.42 -6.60 13.60
N GLY A 36 -5.09 -6.57 13.71
CA GLY A 36 -4.19 -7.27 12.78
C GLY A 36 -2.93 -6.51 12.42
N ASN A 37 -2.38 -6.83 11.24
CA ASN A 37 -1.23 -6.13 10.68
C ASN A 37 -1.38 -5.89 9.18
N ILE A 38 -0.64 -4.92 8.66
CA ILE A 38 -0.50 -4.64 7.23
C ILE A 38 0.99 -4.66 6.91
N LEU A 39 1.36 -5.41 5.90
CA LEU A 39 2.71 -5.49 5.35
C LEU A 39 2.69 -5.07 3.89
N ILE A 40 3.57 -4.15 3.52
CA ILE A 40 3.80 -3.72 2.15
C ILE A 40 5.23 -4.09 1.80
N LEU A 41 5.40 -4.88 0.76
CA LEU A 41 6.69 -5.27 0.22
C LEU A 41 6.88 -4.67 -1.17
N HIS A 42 8.10 -4.24 -1.46
CA HIS A 42 8.52 -3.74 -2.76
C HIS A 42 9.77 -4.49 -3.21
N GLY A 43 9.76 -5.01 -4.40
CA GLY A 43 10.92 -5.66 -5.01
C GLY A 43 11.08 -5.23 -6.46
N GLN A 44 12.33 -5.13 -6.91
CA GLN A 44 12.68 -4.76 -8.26
C GLN A 44 13.99 -5.43 -8.71
N GLY A 45 14.14 -5.54 -10.02
CA GLY A 45 15.32 -6.13 -10.65
C GLY A 45 15.10 -7.58 -11.07
N GLU A 46 15.88 -8.02 -12.04
CA GLU A 46 15.75 -9.33 -12.68
C GLU A 46 15.91 -10.50 -11.69
N GLU A 47 16.91 -10.42 -10.84
CA GLU A 47 17.19 -11.47 -9.84
C GLU A 47 16.05 -11.56 -8.80
N THR A 48 15.58 -10.43 -8.31
CA THR A 48 14.46 -10.36 -7.36
C THR A 48 13.18 -10.93 -7.98
N MET A 49 12.86 -10.53 -9.22
CA MET A 49 11.65 -10.99 -9.89
C MET A 49 11.72 -12.49 -10.23
N ALA A 50 12.89 -13.01 -10.57
CA ALA A 50 13.09 -14.45 -10.82
C ALA A 50 12.87 -15.30 -9.55
N ALA A 51 13.14 -14.74 -8.36
CA ALA A 51 12.97 -15.42 -7.07
C ALA A 51 11.57 -15.20 -6.45
N THR A 52 10.72 -14.36 -7.04
CA THR A 52 9.42 -13.98 -6.49
C THR A 52 8.28 -14.70 -7.20
N VAL A 53 7.38 -15.30 -6.44
CA VAL A 53 6.14 -15.88 -6.97
C VAL A 53 5.04 -14.84 -6.92
N ILE A 54 4.50 -14.49 -8.09
CA ILE A 54 3.36 -13.58 -8.22
C ILE A 54 2.08 -14.41 -8.33
N PRO A 55 1.03 -14.11 -7.56
CA PRO A 55 -0.24 -14.86 -7.59
C PRO A 55 -1.08 -14.50 -8.82
N SER A 56 -0.51 -14.72 -10.02
CA SER A 56 -1.13 -14.35 -11.29
C SER A 56 -2.29 -15.26 -11.71
N THR A 57 -2.51 -16.35 -11.00
CA THR A 57 -3.69 -17.22 -11.10
C THR A 57 -4.18 -17.58 -9.71
N GLN A 58 -5.42 -18.03 -9.60
CA GLN A 58 -5.96 -18.50 -8.33
C GLN A 58 -5.20 -19.71 -7.79
N ASP A 59 -4.77 -20.63 -8.66
CA ASP A 59 -3.98 -21.78 -8.26
C ASP A 59 -2.61 -21.37 -7.68
N MET A 60 -1.99 -20.33 -8.20
CA MET A 60 -0.76 -19.79 -7.64
C MET A 60 -0.98 -19.12 -6.29
N ALA A 61 -2.10 -18.42 -6.09
CA ALA A 61 -2.49 -17.88 -4.80
C ALA A 61 -2.68 -18.99 -3.75
N VAL A 62 -3.36 -20.07 -4.13
CA VAL A 62 -3.49 -21.29 -3.29
C VAL A 62 -2.13 -21.86 -2.93
N SER A 63 -1.23 -22.00 -3.91
CA SER A 63 0.10 -22.55 -3.69
C SER A 63 0.94 -21.70 -2.73
N LEU A 64 0.83 -20.37 -2.79
CA LEU A 64 1.50 -19.46 -1.86
C LEU A 64 1.00 -19.64 -0.42
N ASP A 65 -0.32 -19.73 -0.23
CA ASP A 65 -0.90 -19.97 1.10
C ASP A 65 -0.57 -21.36 1.64
N GLN A 66 -0.52 -22.38 0.77
CA GLN A 66 -0.10 -23.74 1.15
C GLN A 66 1.36 -23.78 1.60
N ALA A 67 2.24 -23.03 0.94
CA ALA A 67 3.66 -22.98 1.28
C ALA A 67 3.92 -22.20 2.58
N ASP A 68 3.05 -21.25 2.93
CA ASP A 68 3.13 -20.48 4.16
C ASP A 68 2.49 -21.24 5.33
N GLY A 69 3.33 -21.92 6.15
CA GLY A 69 2.88 -22.57 7.36
C GLY A 69 2.18 -23.92 7.16
N ASP A 70 2.46 -24.62 6.07
CA ASP A 70 1.99 -25.99 5.80
C ASP A 70 0.45 -26.13 5.93
N LYS A 71 -0.27 -25.29 5.19
CA LYS A 71 -1.74 -25.22 5.18
C LYS A 71 -2.33 -26.05 4.05
N VAL A 72 -3.53 -26.59 4.26
CA VAL A 72 -4.27 -27.36 3.28
C VAL A 72 -5.54 -26.61 2.87
N GLN A 73 -5.66 -26.33 1.56
CA GLN A 73 -6.86 -25.72 1.00
C GLN A 73 -8.12 -26.55 1.31
N GLY A 74 -9.18 -25.86 1.72
CA GLY A 74 -10.46 -26.47 2.09
C GLY A 74 -10.51 -27.02 3.50
N THR A 75 -9.38 -27.17 4.18
CA THR A 75 -9.26 -27.61 5.58
C THR A 75 -8.78 -26.48 6.48
N ASP A 76 -7.69 -25.80 6.11
CA ASP A 76 -7.07 -24.74 6.90
C ASP A 76 -7.43 -23.35 6.40
N PHE A 77 -7.69 -23.21 5.09
CA PHE A 77 -8.05 -21.95 4.45
C PHE A 77 -8.84 -22.16 3.16
N GLU A 78 -9.44 -21.08 2.67
CA GLU A 78 -10.02 -20.98 1.33
C GLU A 78 -9.72 -19.60 0.74
N ILE A 79 -9.58 -19.53 -0.58
CA ILE A 79 -9.44 -18.27 -1.33
C ILE A 79 -10.82 -17.75 -1.73
N GLN A 80 -11.07 -16.47 -1.45
CA GLN A 80 -12.29 -15.76 -1.80
C GLN A 80 -11.96 -14.57 -2.70
N ASP A 81 -12.91 -14.23 -3.57
CA ASP A 81 -12.88 -12.99 -4.37
C ASP A 81 -11.60 -12.81 -5.21
N TYR A 82 -11.02 -13.92 -5.71
CA TYR A 82 -9.83 -13.81 -6.55
C TYR A 82 -10.15 -13.03 -7.82
N LYS A 83 -9.32 -12.01 -8.09
CA LYS A 83 -9.43 -11.14 -9.25
C LYS A 83 -8.05 -10.88 -9.85
N ALA A 84 -7.95 -11.01 -11.16
CA ALA A 84 -6.77 -10.65 -11.94
C ALA A 84 -7.17 -9.63 -13.01
N GLU A 85 -6.46 -8.51 -13.05
CA GLU A 85 -6.66 -7.42 -14.00
C GLU A 85 -5.34 -7.07 -14.67
N ASP A 86 -5.40 -6.56 -15.88
CA ASP A 86 -4.27 -5.94 -16.57
C ASP A 86 -4.54 -4.45 -16.75
N VAL A 87 -3.61 -3.62 -16.30
CA VAL A 87 -3.64 -2.18 -16.49
C VAL A 87 -2.39 -1.77 -17.26
N ASN A 88 -2.50 -1.69 -18.58
CA ASN A 88 -1.41 -1.28 -19.47
C ASN A 88 -0.13 -2.14 -19.30
N GLY A 89 -0.30 -3.47 -19.20
CA GLY A 89 0.80 -4.41 -19.01
C GLY A 89 1.23 -4.58 -17.55
N ILE A 90 0.52 -3.99 -16.60
CA ILE A 90 0.71 -4.19 -15.17
C ILE A 90 -0.37 -5.14 -14.66
N GLY A 91 0.05 -6.30 -14.16
CA GLY A 91 -0.85 -7.23 -13.49
C GLY A 91 -1.28 -6.71 -12.13
N VAL A 92 -2.58 -6.72 -11.86
CA VAL A 92 -3.16 -6.39 -10.56
C VAL A 92 -3.94 -7.58 -10.07
N TYR A 93 -3.51 -8.17 -8.97
CA TYR A 93 -4.08 -9.39 -8.40
C TYR A 93 -4.58 -9.10 -7.00
N SER A 94 -5.82 -9.47 -6.73
CA SER A 94 -6.42 -9.28 -5.41
C SER A 94 -7.25 -10.50 -5.01
N TYR A 95 -7.19 -10.85 -3.73
CA TYR A 95 -7.98 -11.93 -3.16
C TYR A 95 -7.99 -11.84 -1.63
N VAL A 96 -8.86 -12.61 -1.02
CA VAL A 96 -8.93 -12.75 0.42
C VAL A 96 -8.73 -14.23 0.76
N THR A 97 -7.79 -14.51 1.66
CA THR A 97 -7.65 -15.82 2.29
C THR A 97 -8.52 -15.83 3.53
N LYS A 98 -9.57 -16.66 3.54
CA LYS A 98 -10.34 -16.95 4.76
C LYS A 98 -9.69 -18.09 5.50
N MET A 99 -9.33 -17.87 6.75
CA MET A 99 -8.76 -18.92 7.60
C MET A 99 -9.87 -19.78 8.19
N LEU A 100 -9.81 -21.07 7.92
CA LEU A 100 -10.71 -22.07 8.50
C LEU A 100 -10.12 -22.66 9.80
N ASN A 101 -8.79 -22.66 9.91
CA ASN A 101 -8.05 -23.07 11.08
C ASN A 101 -7.15 -21.92 11.56
N THR A 102 -7.63 -21.14 12.53
CA THR A 102 -6.94 -19.97 13.04
C THR A 102 -5.70 -20.26 13.88
N GLU A 103 -5.51 -21.51 14.31
CA GLU A 103 -4.28 -21.95 14.99
C GLU A 103 -3.07 -21.88 14.05
N LYS A 104 -3.29 -22.06 12.74
CA LYS A 104 -2.24 -21.97 11.71
C LYS A 104 -2.04 -20.55 11.14
N SER A 105 -2.75 -19.57 11.65
CA SER A 105 -2.70 -18.18 11.17
C SER A 105 -2.41 -17.16 12.26
N ASP A 106 -1.92 -17.61 13.40
CA ASP A 106 -1.65 -16.76 14.56
C ASP A 106 -2.86 -15.91 14.99
N GLY A 107 -4.06 -16.50 14.91
CA GLY A 107 -5.32 -15.87 15.25
C GLY A 107 -5.94 -14.99 14.15
N ALA A 108 -5.32 -14.87 13.00
CA ALA A 108 -5.94 -14.18 11.88
C ALA A 108 -7.15 -14.95 11.35
N LEU A 109 -8.26 -14.25 11.12
CA LEU A 109 -9.47 -14.77 10.50
C LEU A 109 -9.43 -14.66 8.99
N TYR A 110 -8.82 -13.58 8.49
CA TYR A 110 -8.66 -13.26 7.08
C TYR A 110 -7.27 -12.71 6.79
N VAL A 111 -6.81 -12.91 5.56
CA VAL A 111 -5.67 -12.19 5.01
C VAL A 111 -6.10 -11.57 3.68
N VAL A 112 -6.04 -10.26 3.60
CA VAL A 112 -6.37 -9.49 2.39
C VAL A 112 -5.10 -9.28 1.60
N HIS A 113 -5.12 -9.64 0.31
CA HIS A 113 -3.96 -9.53 -0.59
C HIS A 113 -4.26 -8.61 -1.76
N LYS A 114 -3.27 -7.79 -2.13
CA LYS A 114 -3.25 -7.03 -3.37
C LYS A 114 -1.82 -6.93 -3.88
N VAL A 115 -1.61 -7.33 -5.12
CA VAL A 115 -0.28 -7.36 -5.74
C VAL A 115 -0.33 -6.60 -7.07
N PHE A 116 0.63 -5.72 -7.26
CA PHE A 116 0.90 -5.03 -8.52
C PHE A 116 2.24 -5.56 -9.05
N ALA A 117 2.30 -6.04 -10.27
CA ALA A 117 3.52 -6.60 -10.83
C ALA A 117 3.63 -6.43 -12.35
N ASN A 118 4.86 -6.26 -12.80
CA ASN A 118 5.28 -6.45 -14.19
C ASN A 118 6.56 -7.29 -14.22
N ALA A 119 7.26 -7.33 -15.34
CA ALA A 119 8.47 -8.14 -15.48
C ALA A 119 9.66 -7.65 -14.63
N SER A 120 9.65 -6.40 -14.18
CA SER A 120 10.80 -5.76 -13.53
C SER A 120 10.58 -5.37 -12.06
N GLU A 121 9.34 -5.32 -11.59
CA GLU A 121 9.00 -4.73 -10.29
C GLU A 121 7.69 -5.30 -9.74
N TYR A 122 7.56 -5.36 -8.40
CA TYR A 122 6.30 -5.63 -7.73
C TYR A 122 6.10 -4.79 -6.46
N TYR A 123 4.84 -4.52 -6.14
CA TYR A 123 4.37 -4.17 -4.80
C TYR A 123 3.40 -5.25 -4.34
N SER A 124 3.57 -5.73 -3.13
CA SER A 124 2.65 -6.67 -2.49
C SER A 124 2.13 -6.08 -1.19
N ILE A 125 0.82 -5.98 -1.06
CA ILE A 125 0.15 -5.56 0.16
C ILE A 125 -0.54 -6.79 0.74
N GLU A 126 -0.20 -7.15 1.96
CA GLU A 126 -0.78 -8.25 2.71
C GLU A 126 -1.28 -7.74 4.06
N ALA A 127 -2.55 -7.94 4.35
CA ALA A 127 -3.16 -7.47 5.58
C ALA A 127 -3.89 -8.59 6.30
N SER A 128 -3.39 -9.00 7.46
CA SER A 128 -4.07 -9.95 8.32
C SER A 128 -5.10 -9.26 9.22
N VAL A 129 -6.23 -9.93 9.42
CA VAL A 129 -7.39 -9.40 10.13
C VAL A 129 -7.78 -10.38 11.23
N LYS A 130 -7.82 -9.92 12.48
CA LYS A 130 -8.12 -10.73 13.66
C LYS A 130 -9.59 -10.67 14.10
N LYS A 131 -10.37 -9.73 13.55
CA LYS A 131 -11.79 -9.53 13.88
C LYS A 131 -12.62 -9.38 12.63
N GLU A 132 -13.79 -10.00 12.59
CA GLU A 132 -14.72 -9.95 11.46
C GLU A 132 -15.09 -8.50 11.09
N GLU A 133 -15.37 -7.68 12.10
CA GLU A 133 -15.77 -6.29 11.91
C GLU A 133 -14.67 -5.41 11.31
N ALA A 134 -13.40 -5.80 11.41
CA ALA A 134 -12.29 -5.06 10.83
C ALA A 134 -12.07 -5.36 9.33
N LEU A 135 -12.66 -6.43 8.79
CA LEU A 135 -12.41 -6.86 7.41
C LEU A 135 -12.70 -5.76 6.38
N ALA A 136 -13.87 -5.12 6.48
CA ALA A 136 -14.28 -4.11 5.51
C ALA A 136 -13.35 -2.88 5.52
N SER A 137 -12.94 -2.40 6.69
CA SER A 137 -12.04 -1.26 6.82
C SER A 137 -10.61 -1.59 6.35
N VAL A 138 -10.14 -2.81 6.61
CA VAL A 138 -8.83 -3.28 6.13
C VAL A 138 -8.84 -3.47 4.61
N LYS A 139 -9.90 -4.02 4.02
CA LYS A 139 -10.05 -4.05 2.54
C LYS A 139 -9.99 -2.65 1.94
N SER A 140 -10.70 -1.69 2.53
CA SER A 140 -10.66 -0.29 2.09
C SER A 140 -9.28 0.33 2.21
N ALA A 141 -8.53 0.00 3.27
CA ALA A 141 -7.15 0.44 3.43
C ALA A 141 -6.25 -0.12 2.32
N VAL A 142 -6.31 -1.43 2.06
CA VAL A 142 -5.55 -2.08 0.97
C VAL A 142 -5.90 -1.47 -0.39
N ASP A 143 -7.17 -1.21 -0.67
CA ASP A 143 -7.62 -0.59 -1.91
C ASP A 143 -7.19 0.88 -2.06
N SER A 144 -6.91 1.55 -0.95
CA SER A 144 -6.43 2.93 -0.95
C SER A 144 -4.95 3.10 -1.28
N PHE A 145 -4.20 2.01 -1.40
CA PHE A 145 -2.77 2.04 -1.71
C PHE A 145 -2.49 2.80 -3.01
N LYS A 146 -1.51 3.71 -2.96
CA LYS A 146 -1.09 4.55 -4.09
C LYS A 146 0.42 4.57 -4.21
N ILE A 147 0.90 4.61 -5.44
CA ILE A 147 2.30 4.79 -5.79
C ILE A 147 2.51 6.27 -6.14
N LEU A 148 3.34 6.97 -5.38
CA LEU A 148 3.62 8.40 -5.51
C LEU A 148 4.91 8.67 -6.26
N GLY A 149 5.90 7.79 -6.07
CA GLY A 149 7.24 7.90 -6.65
C GLY A 149 7.31 7.50 -8.13
N ASN A 150 8.54 7.41 -8.62
CA ASN A 150 8.82 6.85 -9.94
C ASN A 150 8.82 5.33 -9.84
N SER A 151 7.80 4.72 -10.39
CA SER A 151 7.67 3.27 -10.47
C SER A 151 7.03 2.91 -11.81
N SER A 152 7.47 1.82 -12.39
CA SER A 152 6.86 1.24 -13.60
C SER A 152 5.44 0.74 -13.37
N LEU A 153 5.01 0.62 -12.10
CA LEU A 153 3.68 0.15 -11.69
C LEU A 153 2.70 1.30 -11.39
N LYS A 154 3.14 2.55 -11.51
CA LYS A 154 2.37 3.72 -11.04
C LYS A 154 1.00 3.86 -11.70
N GLU A 155 0.84 3.50 -12.95
CA GLU A 155 -0.44 3.60 -13.66
C GLU A 155 -1.54 2.72 -13.05
N ALA A 156 -1.16 1.59 -12.43
CA ALA A 156 -2.12 0.69 -11.80
C ALA A 156 -2.58 1.16 -10.40
N ALA A 157 -1.81 2.04 -9.74
CA ALA A 157 -2.15 2.61 -8.45
C ALA A 157 -1.74 4.10 -8.38
N PRO A 158 -2.27 4.96 -9.27
CA PRO A 158 -1.79 6.32 -9.41
C PRO A 158 -2.08 7.16 -8.16
N GLY A 159 -1.03 7.82 -7.66
CA GLY A 159 -1.10 8.81 -6.62
C GLY A 159 -0.29 10.05 -7.00
N THR A 160 -0.66 11.20 -6.47
CA THR A 160 0.09 12.44 -6.59
C THR A 160 0.84 12.69 -5.28
N ALA A 161 2.15 12.91 -5.37
CA ALA A 161 2.87 13.48 -4.23
C ALA A 161 2.22 14.81 -3.87
N ALA A 162 2.01 15.07 -2.56
CA ALA A 162 1.55 16.38 -2.12
C ALA A 162 2.51 17.43 -2.71
N PRO A 163 2.04 18.54 -3.27
CA PRO A 163 2.89 19.60 -3.74
C PRO A 163 3.79 20.00 -2.58
N ALA A 164 5.11 20.05 -2.83
CA ALA A 164 6.06 20.61 -1.87
C ALA A 164 5.51 21.99 -1.50
N GLY A 165 5.23 22.19 -0.19
CA GLY A 165 4.63 23.43 0.28
C GLY A 165 5.46 24.59 -0.25
N ASN A 166 4.84 25.42 -1.05
CA ASN A 166 5.39 26.68 -1.46
C ASN A 166 5.48 27.51 -0.18
N THR A 167 6.66 27.57 0.42
CA THR A 167 6.96 28.62 1.38
C THR A 167 6.98 29.90 0.58
N GLU A 168 5.83 30.52 0.45
CA GLU A 168 5.76 31.92 0.06
C GLU A 168 6.55 32.71 1.09
N ASN A 169 7.76 33.05 0.67
CA ASN A 169 8.55 34.06 1.34
C ASN A 169 7.83 35.38 1.12
N LYS A 170 7.01 35.77 2.09
CA LYS A 170 6.32 37.06 2.09
C LYS A 170 7.22 38.08 2.75
N ASP A 171 8.29 38.43 2.07
CA ASP A 171 9.04 39.66 2.32
C ASP A 171 8.63 40.69 1.27
N ALA A 172 7.52 41.34 1.53
CA ALA A 172 7.22 42.60 0.89
C ALA A 172 7.69 43.71 1.82
N ALA A 173 8.89 44.12 1.62
CA ALA A 173 9.39 45.37 2.17
C ALA A 173 8.58 46.54 1.62
N GLY A 174 8.24 47.46 2.50
CA GLY A 174 7.48 48.63 2.22
C GLY A 174 8.08 49.54 1.15
N ALA A 175 7.27 49.99 0.29
CA ALA A 175 7.55 51.13 -0.56
C ALA A 175 7.23 52.42 0.20
N ASP A 176 8.24 53.15 0.49
CA ASP A 176 8.14 54.53 0.88
C ASP A 176 7.91 55.39 -0.39
N ALA A 177 6.78 56.00 -0.46
CA ALA A 177 6.47 56.99 -1.48
C ALA A 177 6.35 58.35 -0.80
N THR A 178 7.43 59.05 -0.69
CA THR A 178 7.38 60.48 -0.44
C THR A 178 7.13 61.24 -1.71
N GLY A 179 5.92 61.81 -1.79
CA GLY A 179 5.65 62.87 -2.72
C GLY A 179 6.34 64.17 -2.30
N ASN A 180 6.67 64.94 -3.23
CA ASN A 180 6.79 66.41 -3.09
C ASN A 180 6.52 67.01 -4.46
N ASP A 181 5.43 67.71 -4.59
CA ASP A 181 5.12 69.08 -4.28
C ASP A 181 6.10 70.06 -4.95
N ALA A 182 5.52 70.87 -5.83
CA ALA A 182 5.88 72.29 -6.01
C ALA A 182 5.01 72.83 -7.12
N ALA A 183 4.15 73.49 -6.78
CA ALA A 183 3.73 74.86 -6.75
C ALA A 183 4.40 75.82 -7.75
N ALA A 184 3.50 76.51 -8.38
CA ALA A 184 3.50 77.96 -8.60
C ALA A 184 4.23 78.50 -9.83
N ASN A 185 3.57 78.99 -10.72
CA ASN A 185 3.30 80.39 -11.00
C ASN A 185 2.85 80.56 -12.45
#